data_6779072e905cab81e8f575adaa385074
#
_entry.id   6779072e905cab81e8f575adaa385074
#
_cell.length_a   1.000
_cell.length_b   1.000
_cell.length_c   1.000
_cell.angle_alpha   90.00
_cell.angle_beta   90.00
_cell.angle_gamma   90.00
#
_symmetry.space_group_name_H-M   'P 1'
#
loop_
_entity.id
_entity.type
_entity.pdbx_description
1 polymer ?
#
loop_
_entity_poly.entity_id
_entity_poly.type
_entity_poly.pdbx_seq_one_letter_code
_entity_poly.pdbx_strand_id
1 'polypeptide(L)'
;MKMIKDYEMVIGLEVHVELKTKTKIFCSCPTTYGAKPNTQTCPVCMGLPGVLPVLNKKVVEDAVKAGLATNCKIAHFSKQDRKNYFYPDLPKAYQISQYDIPLCENGYLMIETEEGSKRIGITRIHIEEDAGKLVHDDKYGTMIDCNRCGVPLIEIVSEPDIRSAKEAVAYLEKLRTIILYSGISDCKRNEGAFRCDVNLSVRKKGQTEFGTRTEMKNINSSQYVAQAIEYEYKRQVETIESGGRIVQETRKFDQETGKTYAMRTKENANDYRYFPDPDLPPIELTDDDILKLESEIGELPDERKQKFMKTYGLTAYDSDALLTDPAMANYFEEVAKHTTYYKIVANIFTTEIMRLSKEDFFCPVKAENTAKLATLFGEQIINSSTVKQLFGRMWMKDFDPVEAVEKEGLAQINDREVLVAIVEDVLKSSEKLINDYRNGKEKAFEALMGKAMGLTSGKANPVALVEILKNRL
;
A
#
# COMPACT_ATOMS: atom_id res chain seq x y z
N MET A 1 -33.21 3.80 -5.09
CA MET A 1 -32.23 4.52 -4.24
C MET A 1 -32.64 4.66 -2.76
N LYS A 2 -33.95 4.76 -2.40
CA LYS A 2 -34.40 4.86 -1.00
C LYS A 2 -34.18 3.55 -0.21
N MET A 3 -34.40 2.39 -0.83
CA MET A 3 -34.32 1.04 -0.21
C MET A 3 -32.92 0.62 0.24
N ILE A 4 -31.85 1.00 -0.52
CA ILE A 4 -30.46 0.66 -0.16
C ILE A 4 -30.03 1.33 1.17
N LYS A 5 -30.62 2.47 1.52
CA LYS A 5 -30.30 3.20 2.76
C LYS A 5 -30.78 2.52 4.05
N ASP A 6 -31.69 1.56 3.93
CA ASP A 6 -32.24 0.84 5.08
C ASP A 6 -31.41 -0.38 5.48
N TYR A 7 -30.42 -0.72 4.66
CA TYR A 7 -29.47 -1.80 4.91
C TYR A 7 -28.09 -1.27 5.29
N GLU A 8 -27.36 -2.08 6.02
CA GLU A 8 -25.93 -1.91 6.25
C GLU A 8 -25.17 -3.13 5.75
N MET A 9 -23.97 -2.91 5.26
CA MET A 9 -23.04 -3.99 4.92
C MET A 9 -22.24 -4.41 6.16
N VAL A 10 -21.94 -5.71 6.24
CA VAL A 10 -21.09 -6.32 7.26
C VAL A 10 -19.99 -7.04 6.51
N ILE A 11 -18.76 -6.58 6.71
CA ILE A 11 -17.62 -7.02 5.92
C ILE A 11 -16.51 -7.51 6.85
N GLY A 12 -15.97 -8.69 6.54
CA GLY A 12 -14.71 -9.23 7.05
C GLY A 12 -13.75 -9.48 5.90
N LEU A 13 -12.47 -9.36 6.16
CA LEU A 13 -11.40 -9.55 5.18
C LEU A 13 -10.50 -10.70 5.59
N GLU A 14 -10.10 -11.52 4.63
CA GLU A 14 -9.06 -12.54 4.75
C GLU A 14 -7.89 -12.08 3.88
N VAL A 15 -6.76 -11.78 4.50
CA VAL A 15 -5.58 -11.25 3.81
C VAL A 15 -4.44 -12.24 3.90
N HIS A 16 -3.99 -12.74 2.74
CA HIS A 16 -2.85 -13.62 2.62
C HIS A 16 -1.60 -12.80 2.30
N VAL A 17 -0.55 -13.03 3.06
CA VAL A 17 0.74 -12.34 2.89
C VAL A 17 1.85 -13.37 2.72
N GLU A 18 2.53 -13.35 1.57
CA GLU A 18 3.75 -14.14 1.39
C GLU A 18 4.89 -13.54 2.21
N LEU A 19 5.56 -14.39 3.00
CA LEU A 19 6.67 -13.97 3.83
C LEU A 19 7.98 -13.94 3.04
N LYS A 20 8.79 -12.92 3.30
CA LYS A 20 10.10 -12.73 2.65
C LYS A 20 11.18 -13.60 3.26
N THR A 21 11.01 -14.92 3.14
CA THR A 21 12.01 -15.89 3.58
C THR A 21 12.87 -16.35 2.40
N LYS A 22 14.11 -16.78 2.68
CA LYS A 22 15.00 -17.31 1.64
C LYS A 22 14.59 -18.69 1.15
N THR A 23 13.90 -19.46 1.99
CA THR A 23 13.48 -20.82 1.73
C THR A 23 12.01 -21.00 2.02
N LYS A 24 11.41 -22.01 1.43
CA LYS A 24 10.03 -22.45 1.65
C LYS A 24 9.80 -22.81 3.13
N ILE A 25 8.52 -22.97 3.48
CA ILE A 25 8.12 -23.19 4.88
C ILE A 25 8.60 -24.52 5.44
N PHE A 26 8.64 -25.59 4.63
CA PHE A 26 8.95 -26.96 5.10
C PHE A 26 10.14 -27.60 4.40
N CYS A 27 10.87 -26.88 3.54
CA CYS A 27 12.05 -27.39 2.84
C CYS A 27 13.03 -26.26 2.49
N SER A 28 14.21 -26.63 1.97
CA SER A 28 15.27 -25.67 1.58
C SER A 28 15.13 -25.08 0.18
N CYS A 29 14.07 -25.38 -0.58
CA CYS A 29 13.87 -24.76 -1.90
C CYS A 29 13.72 -23.25 -1.78
N PRO A 30 14.28 -22.48 -2.75
CA PRO A 30 14.16 -21.03 -2.73
C PRO A 30 12.72 -20.56 -3.02
N THR A 31 12.43 -19.32 -2.62
CA THR A 31 11.13 -18.65 -2.81
C THR A 31 11.19 -17.56 -3.88
N THR A 32 12.22 -17.55 -4.73
CA THR A 32 12.44 -16.48 -5.71
C THR A 32 11.32 -16.44 -6.75
N TYR A 33 10.65 -15.29 -6.88
CA TYR A 33 9.61 -15.07 -7.88
C TYR A 33 10.18 -15.05 -9.30
N GLY A 34 9.38 -15.53 -10.28
CA GLY A 34 9.71 -15.47 -11.70
C GLY A 34 10.71 -16.52 -12.21
N ALA A 35 11.11 -17.51 -11.39
CA ALA A 35 11.91 -18.64 -11.84
C ALA A 35 11.15 -19.50 -12.87
N LYS A 36 11.90 -20.24 -13.71
CA LYS A 36 11.26 -21.16 -14.68
C LYS A 36 10.34 -22.16 -13.96
N PRO A 37 9.17 -22.51 -14.52
CA PRO A 37 8.23 -23.42 -13.88
C PRO A 37 8.88 -24.72 -13.41
N ASN A 38 8.52 -25.15 -12.20
CA ASN A 38 8.96 -26.41 -11.58
C ASN A 38 10.48 -26.57 -11.39
N THR A 39 11.23 -25.45 -11.32
CA THR A 39 12.69 -25.49 -11.06
C THR A 39 13.07 -25.29 -9.60
N GLN A 40 12.12 -24.82 -8.78
CA GLN A 40 12.28 -24.58 -7.32
C GLN A 40 11.45 -25.60 -6.53
N THR A 41 11.62 -26.88 -6.83
CA THR A 41 10.87 -27.97 -6.21
C THR A 41 11.80 -29.08 -5.72
N CYS A 42 11.36 -29.80 -4.70
CA CYS A 42 12.03 -30.96 -4.15
C CYS A 42 11.00 -32.03 -3.72
N PRO A 43 11.42 -33.24 -3.37
CA PRO A 43 10.48 -34.28 -2.91
C PRO A 43 9.55 -33.83 -1.78
N VAL A 44 10.01 -32.95 -0.86
CA VAL A 44 9.20 -32.46 0.28
C VAL A 44 8.04 -31.59 -0.21
N CYS A 45 8.31 -30.50 -0.93
CA CYS A 45 7.25 -29.61 -1.40
C CYS A 45 6.37 -30.24 -2.50
N MET A 46 6.84 -31.30 -3.16
CA MET A 46 6.06 -32.11 -4.09
C MET A 46 5.24 -33.22 -3.40
N GLY A 47 5.41 -33.40 -2.09
CA GLY A 47 4.65 -34.38 -1.30
C GLY A 47 4.91 -35.83 -1.69
N LEU A 48 6.16 -36.18 -2.08
CA LEU A 48 6.48 -37.54 -2.44
C LEU A 48 6.43 -38.47 -1.19
N PRO A 49 6.09 -39.77 -1.36
CA PRO A 49 6.03 -40.69 -0.23
C PRO A 49 7.35 -40.77 0.54
N GLY A 50 7.26 -40.74 1.87
CA GLY A 50 8.40 -40.91 2.79
C GLY A 50 9.18 -39.64 3.10
N VAL A 51 8.77 -38.47 2.60
CA VAL A 51 9.39 -37.19 2.97
C VAL A 51 8.82 -36.67 4.28
N LEU A 52 9.64 -35.93 5.03
CA LEU A 52 9.24 -35.26 6.27
C LEU A 52 9.43 -33.74 6.13
N PRO A 53 8.41 -32.95 6.50
CA PRO A 53 8.52 -31.50 6.55
C PRO A 53 9.39 -31.05 7.72
N VAL A 54 10.10 -29.90 7.57
CA VAL A 54 10.84 -29.26 8.66
C VAL A 54 10.46 -27.77 8.68
N LEU A 55 9.81 -27.34 9.76
CA LEU A 55 9.31 -25.96 9.87
C LEU A 55 10.46 -24.93 9.85
N ASN A 56 10.38 -23.97 8.98
CA ASN A 56 11.32 -22.87 8.88
C ASN A 56 11.10 -21.90 10.06
N LYS A 57 12.10 -21.81 10.96
CA LYS A 57 12.07 -20.93 12.14
C LYS A 57 11.75 -19.47 11.79
N LYS A 58 12.30 -18.96 10.68
CA LYS A 58 12.07 -17.58 10.24
C LYS A 58 10.60 -17.27 9.95
N VAL A 59 9.84 -18.27 9.49
CA VAL A 59 8.39 -18.13 9.24
C VAL A 59 7.64 -17.89 10.55
N VAL A 60 7.99 -18.59 11.61
CA VAL A 60 7.40 -18.40 12.95
C VAL A 60 7.76 -17.01 13.49
N GLU A 61 9.03 -16.62 13.39
CA GLU A 61 9.51 -15.31 13.83
C GLU A 61 8.77 -14.18 13.10
N ASP A 62 8.60 -14.29 11.78
CA ASP A 62 7.92 -13.27 10.97
C ASP A 62 6.41 -13.22 11.26
N ALA A 63 5.77 -14.36 11.50
CA ALA A 63 4.36 -14.40 11.90
C ALA A 63 4.13 -13.77 13.28
N VAL A 64 5.04 -14.01 14.24
CA VAL A 64 5.00 -13.36 15.57
C VAL A 64 5.16 -11.82 15.41
N LYS A 65 6.10 -11.35 14.57
CA LYS A 65 6.27 -9.92 14.30
C LYS A 65 5.01 -9.31 13.69
N ALA A 66 4.34 -10.01 12.76
CA ALA A 66 3.06 -9.57 12.22
C ALA A 66 2.00 -9.43 13.32
N GLY A 67 1.92 -10.42 14.21
CA GLY A 67 1.00 -10.41 15.35
C GLY A 67 1.26 -9.25 16.31
N LEU A 68 2.50 -9.03 16.70
CA LEU A 68 2.89 -7.93 17.59
C LEU A 68 2.59 -6.56 16.94
N ALA A 69 2.96 -6.38 15.66
CA ALA A 69 2.72 -5.15 14.93
C ALA A 69 1.22 -4.84 14.70
N THR A 70 0.35 -5.83 14.87
CA THR A 70 -1.12 -5.71 14.73
C THR A 70 -1.85 -5.89 16.06
N ASN A 71 -1.14 -5.72 17.19
CA ASN A 71 -1.69 -5.80 18.55
C ASN A 71 -2.34 -7.14 18.90
N CYS A 72 -1.90 -8.25 18.29
CA CYS A 72 -2.37 -9.59 18.63
C CYS A 72 -1.73 -10.10 19.93
N LYS A 73 -2.47 -10.97 20.61
CA LYS A 73 -1.92 -11.85 21.63
C LYS A 73 -1.17 -13.00 20.94
N ILE A 74 0.09 -13.23 21.33
CA ILE A 74 0.90 -14.33 20.81
C ILE A 74 0.68 -15.57 21.65
N ALA A 75 0.47 -16.73 21.00
CA ALA A 75 0.33 -18.00 21.67
C ALA A 75 1.70 -18.55 22.09
N HIS A 76 1.83 -18.97 23.36
CA HIS A 76 3.03 -19.66 23.83
C HIS A 76 3.13 -21.10 23.29
N PHE A 77 2.01 -21.69 22.95
CA PHE A 77 1.89 -23.00 22.35
C PHE A 77 0.98 -22.93 21.13
N SER A 78 1.43 -23.45 20.01
CA SER A 78 0.66 -23.57 18.79
C SER A 78 1.06 -24.82 18.02
N LYS A 79 0.29 -25.22 17.03
CA LYS A 79 0.53 -26.41 16.22
C LYS A 79 0.18 -26.19 14.78
N GLN A 80 0.73 -27.04 13.92
CA GLN A 80 0.35 -27.11 12.52
C GLN A 80 -0.72 -28.17 12.31
N ASP A 81 -1.74 -27.87 11.51
CA ASP A 81 -2.83 -28.77 11.17
C ASP A 81 -2.86 -29.07 9.66
N ARG A 82 -3.32 -30.26 9.29
CA ARG A 82 -3.61 -30.60 7.90
C ARG A 82 -5.03 -30.21 7.56
N LYS A 83 -5.17 -29.31 6.58
CA LYS A 83 -6.43 -28.92 5.92
C LYS A 83 -6.60 -29.79 4.68
N ASN A 84 -7.46 -30.80 4.77
CA ASN A 84 -7.57 -31.79 3.72
C ASN A 84 -8.56 -31.37 2.64
N TYR A 85 -8.06 -31.16 1.42
CA TYR A 85 -8.89 -30.98 0.23
C TYR A 85 -8.06 -31.37 -1.01
N PHE A 86 -8.76 -31.80 -2.05
CA PHE A 86 -8.13 -32.23 -3.29
C PHE A 86 -8.24 -31.14 -4.34
N TYR A 87 -7.07 -30.65 -4.78
CA TYR A 87 -6.99 -29.72 -5.91
C TYR A 87 -5.68 -29.95 -6.70
N PRO A 88 -5.65 -29.69 -8.03
CA PRO A 88 -4.49 -30.04 -8.87
C PRO A 88 -3.19 -29.34 -8.48
N ASP A 89 -3.22 -28.13 -7.92
CA ASP A 89 -2.06 -27.35 -7.47
C ASP A 89 -1.64 -27.65 -6.01
N LEU A 90 -2.26 -28.66 -5.40
CA LEU A 90 -1.96 -29.13 -4.05
C LEU A 90 -1.41 -30.57 -4.10
N PRO A 91 -0.09 -30.77 -4.31
CA PRO A 91 0.48 -32.10 -4.57
C PRO A 91 0.25 -33.14 -3.49
N LYS A 92 0.17 -32.68 -2.22
CA LYS A 92 -0.05 -33.54 -1.04
C LYS A 92 -1.52 -33.91 -0.82
N ALA A 93 -2.46 -33.30 -1.55
CA ALA A 93 -3.91 -33.36 -1.29
C ALA A 93 -4.34 -32.80 0.06
N TYR A 94 -3.45 -32.09 0.75
CA TYR A 94 -3.73 -31.27 1.94
C TYR A 94 -2.81 -30.06 1.96
N GLN A 95 -3.23 -29.03 2.65
CA GLN A 95 -2.44 -27.83 2.96
C GLN A 95 -2.10 -27.88 4.45
N ILE A 96 -0.85 -27.61 4.80
CA ILE A 96 -0.47 -27.41 6.19
C ILE A 96 -0.81 -25.94 6.55
N SER A 97 -1.62 -25.81 7.62
CA SER A 97 -2.17 -24.54 8.10
C SER A 97 -2.28 -24.58 9.63
N GLN A 98 -3.06 -23.71 10.25
CA GLN A 98 -3.39 -23.74 11.67
C GLN A 98 -4.90 -23.48 11.84
N TYR A 99 -5.59 -24.24 12.68
CA TYR A 99 -7.05 -24.15 12.81
C TYR A 99 -7.49 -23.67 14.20
N ASP A 100 -7.41 -24.52 15.21
CA ASP A 100 -7.96 -24.28 16.54
C ASP A 100 -7.00 -23.57 17.50
N ILE A 101 -5.69 -23.62 17.25
CA ILE A 101 -4.66 -22.94 18.05
C ILE A 101 -3.74 -22.14 17.11
N PRO A 102 -4.24 -21.04 16.56
CA PRO A 102 -3.42 -20.17 15.70
C PRO A 102 -2.31 -19.50 16.51
N LEU A 103 -1.26 -19.05 15.83
CA LEU A 103 -0.11 -18.43 16.47
C LEU A 103 -0.42 -17.08 17.09
N CYS A 104 -1.31 -16.29 16.48
CA CYS A 104 -1.69 -14.96 16.96
C CYS A 104 -3.22 -14.79 16.96
N GLU A 105 -3.76 -14.15 18.00
CA GLU A 105 -5.19 -13.97 18.20
C GLU A 105 -5.54 -12.57 18.73
N ASN A 106 -6.81 -12.18 18.53
CA ASN A 106 -7.44 -11.04 19.19
C ASN A 106 -6.71 -9.70 19.01
N GLY A 107 -6.18 -9.48 17.79
CA GLY A 107 -5.53 -8.23 17.41
C GLY A 107 -6.50 -7.15 16.99
N TYR A 108 -5.94 -6.01 16.54
CA TYR A 108 -6.71 -4.94 15.96
C TYR A 108 -5.83 -3.93 15.23
N LEU A 109 -6.47 -3.17 14.33
CA LEU A 109 -5.91 -1.96 13.73
C LEU A 109 -6.84 -0.79 13.95
N MET A 110 -6.26 0.41 14.07
CA MET A 110 -6.99 1.68 14.02
C MET A 110 -6.95 2.22 12.60
N ILE A 111 -8.10 2.45 11.99
CA ILE A 111 -8.21 3.09 10.68
C ILE A 111 -8.81 4.47 10.81
N GLU A 112 -8.39 5.40 9.94
CA GLU A 112 -9.00 6.72 9.85
C GLU A 112 -10.18 6.69 8.88
N THR A 113 -11.31 7.25 9.31
CA THR A 113 -12.54 7.39 8.52
C THR A 113 -12.98 8.85 8.50
N GLU A 114 -13.98 9.18 7.68
CA GLU A 114 -14.58 10.52 7.67
C GLU A 114 -15.27 10.88 9.01
N GLU A 115 -15.66 9.87 9.79
CA GLU A 115 -16.31 10.00 11.10
C GLU A 115 -15.32 9.98 12.28
N GLY A 116 -14.03 9.81 11.99
CA GLY A 116 -12.96 9.70 12.98
C GLY A 116 -12.25 8.35 12.95
N SER A 117 -11.45 8.09 13.97
CA SER A 117 -10.67 6.85 14.09
C SER A 117 -11.58 5.67 14.49
N LYS A 118 -11.46 4.54 13.80
CA LYS A 118 -12.24 3.34 14.03
C LYS A 118 -11.35 2.13 14.25
N ARG A 119 -11.66 1.35 15.29
CA ARG A 119 -11.00 0.07 15.58
C ARG A 119 -11.62 -1.04 14.73
N ILE A 120 -10.77 -1.79 14.00
CA ILE A 120 -11.14 -3.02 13.31
C ILE A 120 -10.40 -4.17 13.98
N GLY A 121 -11.14 -5.16 14.47
CA GLY A 121 -10.58 -6.34 15.12
C GLY A 121 -9.90 -7.29 14.12
N ILE A 122 -8.93 -8.04 14.62
CA ILE A 122 -8.29 -9.16 13.93
C ILE A 122 -8.57 -10.40 14.79
N THR A 123 -9.30 -11.34 14.22
CA THR A 123 -9.63 -12.60 14.89
C THR A 123 -8.39 -13.43 15.14
N ARG A 124 -7.55 -13.59 14.09
CA ARG A 124 -6.33 -14.38 14.16
C ARG A 124 -5.36 -14.03 13.04
N ILE A 125 -4.09 -14.39 13.27
CA ILE A 125 -3.07 -14.55 12.23
C ILE A 125 -2.52 -15.96 12.40
N HIS A 126 -2.51 -16.73 11.32
CA HIS A 126 -1.98 -18.07 11.33
C HIS A 126 -1.04 -18.31 10.16
N ILE A 127 -0.16 -19.30 10.35
CA ILE A 127 0.84 -19.69 9.33
C ILE A 127 0.22 -20.75 8.44
N GLU A 128 0.47 -20.66 7.15
CA GLU A 128 0.12 -21.70 6.18
C GLU A 128 1.11 -21.74 5.01
N GLU A 129 1.04 -22.79 4.21
CA GLU A 129 1.80 -22.92 2.97
C GLU A 129 0.96 -22.49 1.74
N ASP A 130 1.58 -21.85 0.77
CA ASP A 130 0.87 -21.55 -0.49
C ASP A 130 0.75 -22.79 -1.37
N ALA A 131 -0.31 -22.84 -2.18
CA ALA A 131 -0.52 -23.82 -3.22
C ALA A 131 0.29 -23.50 -4.48
N GLY A 132 0.36 -24.43 -5.43
CA GLY A 132 0.96 -24.18 -6.74
C GLY A 132 0.19 -23.17 -7.57
N LYS A 133 0.63 -22.95 -8.79
CA LYS A 133 -0.02 -22.07 -9.76
C LYS A 133 -0.59 -22.90 -10.91
N LEU A 134 -1.87 -22.71 -11.22
CA LEU A 134 -2.49 -23.24 -12.42
C LEU A 134 -2.29 -22.26 -13.58
N VAL A 135 -1.74 -22.75 -14.68
CA VAL A 135 -1.53 -21.98 -15.91
C VAL A 135 -2.41 -22.60 -16.99
N HIS A 136 -3.45 -21.88 -17.38
CA HIS A 136 -4.37 -22.31 -18.43
C HIS A 136 -3.81 -21.94 -19.81
N ASP A 137 -3.70 -22.93 -20.69
CA ASP A 137 -3.21 -22.77 -22.05
C ASP A 137 -4.18 -23.46 -23.01
N ASP A 138 -4.59 -22.78 -24.07
CA ASP A 138 -5.59 -23.30 -25.02
C ASP A 138 -5.11 -24.54 -25.76
N LYS A 139 -3.80 -24.73 -25.94
CA LYS A 139 -3.21 -25.83 -26.66
C LYS A 139 -2.85 -27.02 -25.77
N TYR A 140 -2.31 -26.73 -24.58
CA TYR A 140 -1.75 -27.75 -23.67
C TYR A 140 -2.65 -28.06 -22.49
N GLY A 141 -3.81 -27.36 -22.36
CA GLY A 141 -4.70 -27.49 -21.21
C GLY A 141 -4.16 -26.79 -19.99
N THR A 142 -4.53 -27.26 -18.80
CA THR A 142 -4.08 -26.67 -17.54
C THR A 142 -2.75 -27.29 -17.09
N MET A 143 -1.72 -26.49 -17.06
CA MET A 143 -0.39 -26.86 -16.55
C MET A 143 -0.26 -26.46 -15.08
N ILE A 144 0.57 -27.17 -14.32
CA ILE A 144 0.79 -26.94 -12.90
C ILE A 144 2.23 -26.50 -12.71
N ASP A 145 2.42 -25.34 -12.06
CA ASP A 145 3.72 -24.86 -11.61
C ASP A 145 3.80 -24.92 -10.07
N CYS A 146 4.62 -25.86 -9.57
CA CYS A 146 4.83 -26.10 -8.15
C CYS A 146 5.94 -25.23 -7.51
N ASN A 147 6.51 -24.28 -8.23
CA ASN A 147 7.48 -23.34 -7.64
C ASN A 147 6.90 -22.62 -6.41
N ARG A 148 5.59 -22.32 -6.44
CA ARG A 148 4.92 -21.68 -5.32
C ARG A 148 4.49 -22.65 -4.21
N CYS A 149 4.33 -23.95 -4.46
CA CYS A 149 3.98 -24.93 -3.42
C CYS A 149 4.93 -24.83 -2.23
N GLY A 150 4.38 -24.57 -1.05
CA GLY A 150 5.16 -24.42 0.18
C GLY A 150 5.86 -23.07 0.36
N VAL A 151 5.56 -22.04 -0.44
CA VAL A 151 5.94 -20.67 -0.14
C VAL A 151 5.24 -20.26 1.14
N PRO A 152 5.96 -19.68 2.14
CA PRO A 152 5.36 -19.35 3.42
C PRO A 152 4.34 -18.23 3.32
N LEU A 153 3.16 -18.45 3.87
CA LEU A 153 2.10 -17.49 4.01
C LEU A 153 1.75 -17.25 5.47
N ILE A 154 1.25 -16.06 5.76
CA ILE A 154 0.36 -15.82 6.89
C ILE A 154 -1.01 -15.40 6.35
N GLU A 155 -2.07 -15.93 6.94
CA GLU A 155 -3.43 -15.49 6.72
C GLU A 155 -3.90 -14.64 7.90
N ILE A 156 -4.33 -13.42 7.61
CA ILE A 156 -4.81 -12.43 8.57
C ILE A 156 -6.32 -12.30 8.39
N VAL A 157 -7.08 -12.74 9.40
CA VAL A 157 -8.55 -12.74 9.38
C VAL A 157 -9.08 -11.61 10.24
N SER A 158 -9.78 -10.65 9.64
CA SER A 158 -10.40 -9.57 10.40
C SER A 158 -11.73 -9.99 11.03
N GLU A 159 -12.11 -9.29 12.11
CA GLU A 159 -13.50 -9.30 12.57
C GLU A 159 -14.43 -8.64 11.53
N PRO A 160 -15.73 -8.96 11.52
CA PRO A 160 -16.70 -8.37 10.59
C PRO A 160 -17.15 -6.96 11.02
N ASP A 161 -16.17 -6.10 11.32
CA ASP A 161 -16.37 -4.76 11.86
C ASP A 161 -16.52 -3.68 10.78
N ILE A 162 -16.11 -4.00 9.55
CA ILE A 162 -16.09 -3.06 8.43
C ILE A 162 -17.51 -2.84 7.91
N ARG A 163 -17.87 -1.58 7.63
CA ARG A 163 -19.21 -1.15 7.23
C ARG A 163 -19.29 -0.39 5.90
N SER A 164 -18.14 -0.19 5.25
CA SER A 164 -18.10 0.47 3.94
C SER A 164 -16.90 0.02 3.11
N ALA A 165 -16.99 0.20 1.79
CA ALA A 165 -15.87 -0.05 0.89
C ALA A 165 -14.64 0.84 1.22
N LYS A 166 -14.88 2.09 1.66
CA LYS A 166 -13.80 3.00 2.09
C LYS A 166 -13.06 2.47 3.31
N GLU A 167 -13.78 1.96 4.31
CA GLU A 167 -13.19 1.35 5.50
C GLU A 167 -12.38 0.10 5.14
N ALA A 168 -12.88 -0.74 4.22
CA ALA A 168 -12.16 -1.92 3.76
C ALA A 168 -10.82 -1.54 3.09
N VAL A 169 -10.83 -0.53 2.23
CA VAL A 169 -9.61 -0.01 1.60
C VAL A 169 -8.65 0.59 2.65
N ALA A 170 -9.16 1.39 3.58
CA ALA A 170 -8.35 1.98 4.65
C ALA A 170 -7.67 0.90 5.51
N TYR A 171 -8.40 -0.17 5.86
CA TYR A 171 -7.85 -1.31 6.59
C TYR A 171 -6.75 -2.02 5.80
N LEU A 172 -6.99 -2.32 4.51
CA LEU A 172 -6.02 -3.01 3.65
C LEU A 172 -4.72 -2.20 3.45
N GLU A 173 -4.84 -0.90 3.20
CA GLU A 173 -3.65 -0.04 3.04
C GLU A 173 -2.90 0.10 4.36
N LYS A 174 -3.60 0.25 5.47
CA LYS A 174 -3.00 0.29 6.80
C LYS A 174 -2.25 -1.01 7.13
N LEU A 175 -2.91 -2.15 6.93
CA LEU A 175 -2.30 -3.47 7.16
C LEU A 175 -1.06 -3.66 6.29
N ARG A 176 -1.17 -3.37 4.98
CA ARG A 176 -0.04 -3.46 4.05
C ARG A 176 1.14 -2.63 4.52
N THR A 177 0.90 -1.39 4.93
CA THR A 177 1.96 -0.49 5.41
C THR A 177 2.63 -1.05 6.66
N ILE A 178 1.87 -1.56 7.63
CA ILE A 178 2.42 -2.19 8.85
C ILE A 178 3.30 -3.39 8.50
N ILE A 179 2.83 -4.27 7.61
CA ILE A 179 3.57 -5.45 7.18
C ILE A 179 4.88 -5.07 6.45
N LEU A 180 4.85 -4.02 5.61
CA LEU A 180 6.06 -3.48 4.98
C LEU A 180 7.06 -2.96 6.01
N TYR A 181 6.60 -2.20 7.02
CA TYR A 181 7.44 -1.63 8.07
C TYR A 181 8.01 -2.69 9.02
N SER A 182 7.31 -3.79 9.24
CA SER A 182 7.84 -4.93 9.99
C SER A 182 8.90 -5.74 9.21
N GLY A 183 9.09 -5.46 7.91
CA GLY A 183 10.12 -6.06 7.07
C GLY A 183 9.90 -7.54 6.72
N ILE A 184 8.73 -8.10 7.01
CA ILE A 184 8.41 -9.52 6.84
C ILE A 184 7.92 -9.89 5.44
N SER A 185 7.46 -8.89 4.65
CA SER A 185 6.99 -9.07 3.28
C SER A 185 7.26 -7.83 2.46
N ASP A 186 7.41 -7.97 1.15
CA ASP A 186 7.45 -6.86 0.19
C ASP A 186 6.04 -6.46 -0.26
N CYS A 187 4.99 -7.21 0.11
CA CYS A 187 3.58 -6.95 -0.19
C CYS A 187 3.30 -6.61 -1.66
N LYS A 188 4.02 -7.24 -2.59
CA LYS A 188 3.89 -7.01 -4.04
C LYS A 188 2.61 -7.66 -4.57
N ARG A 189 1.60 -6.85 -4.87
CA ARG A 189 0.30 -7.31 -5.36
C ARG A 189 0.39 -7.93 -6.76
N ASN A 190 1.22 -7.39 -7.64
CA ASN A 190 1.47 -7.91 -8.98
C ASN A 190 2.15 -9.29 -8.99
N GLU A 191 2.88 -9.63 -7.93
CA GLU A 191 3.49 -10.95 -7.73
C GLU A 191 2.59 -11.91 -6.94
N GLY A 192 1.45 -11.42 -6.40
CA GLY A 192 0.54 -12.19 -5.56
C GLY A 192 0.97 -12.31 -4.10
N ALA A 193 1.99 -11.54 -3.68
CA ALA A 193 2.50 -11.58 -2.31
C ALA A 193 1.58 -10.90 -1.28
N PHE A 194 0.54 -10.20 -1.73
CA PHE A 194 -0.49 -9.60 -0.88
C PHE A 194 -1.85 -9.75 -1.58
N ARG A 195 -2.67 -10.66 -1.10
CA ARG A 195 -3.98 -11.03 -1.66
C ARG A 195 -5.07 -10.80 -0.64
N CYS A 196 -6.26 -10.45 -1.09
CA CYS A 196 -7.40 -10.23 -0.21
C CYS A 196 -8.64 -10.93 -0.75
N ASP A 197 -9.30 -11.68 0.12
CA ASP A 197 -10.65 -12.20 -0.07
C ASP A 197 -11.62 -11.39 0.80
N VAL A 198 -12.78 -11.07 0.26
CA VAL A 198 -13.78 -10.24 0.93
C VAL A 198 -14.99 -11.08 1.28
N ASN A 199 -15.32 -11.16 2.56
CA ASN A 199 -16.55 -11.73 3.06
C ASN A 199 -17.57 -10.62 3.31
N LEU A 200 -18.73 -10.65 2.62
CA LEU A 200 -19.75 -9.63 2.73
C LEU A 200 -21.12 -10.24 2.99
N SER A 201 -21.85 -9.67 3.92
CA SER A 201 -23.29 -9.87 4.10
C SER A 201 -24.00 -8.54 4.28
N VAL A 202 -25.33 -8.54 4.13
CA VAL A 202 -26.17 -7.37 4.39
C VAL A 202 -27.20 -7.68 5.46
N ARG A 203 -27.54 -6.68 6.28
CA ARG A 203 -28.64 -6.73 7.26
C ARG A 203 -29.37 -5.40 7.30
N LYS A 204 -30.60 -5.39 7.81
CA LYS A 204 -31.30 -4.13 8.06
C LYS A 204 -30.62 -3.35 9.18
N LYS A 205 -30.57 -2.03 9.06
CA LYS A 205 -30.00 -1.16 10.10
C LYS A 205 -30.70 -1.40 11.44
N GLY A 206 -29.88 -1.55 12.48
CA GLY A 206 -30.38 -1.86 13.83
C GLY A 206 -30.61 -3.35 14.11
N GLN A 207 -30.46 -4.23 13.12
CA GLN A 207 -30.49 -5.67 13.31
C GLN A 207 -29.16 -6.17 13.88
N THR A 208 -29.17 -7.05 14.87
CA THR A 208 -27.98 -7.63 15.49
C THR A 208 -27.45 -8.85 14.75
N GLU A 209 -28.36 -9.66 14.19
CA GLU A 209 -28.01 -10.90 13.49
C GLU A 209 -27.35 -10.60 12.13
N PHE A 210 -26.34 -11.38 11.78
CA PHE A 210 -25.70 -11.28 10.47
C PHE A 210 -26.57 -11.89 9.37
N GLY A 211 -26.50 -11.32 8.18
CA GLY A 211 -27.06 -11.91 6.97
C GLY A 211 -26.22 -13.08 6.45
N THR A 212 -26.70 -13.73 5.40
CA THR A 212 -25.94 -14.76 4.69
C THR A 212 -24.77 -14.13 3.97
N ARG A 213 -23.55 -14.60 4.28
CA ARG A 213 -22.33 -14.07 3.67
C ARG A 213 -22.03 -14.70 2.32
N THR A 214 -21.43 -13.91 1.44
CA THR A 214 -20.75 -14.35 0.23
C THR A 214 -19.27 -13.99 0.31
N GLU A 215 -18.42 -14.83 -0.25
CA GLU A 215 -17.00 -14.63 -0.32
C GLU A 215 -16.62 -14.18 -1.75
N MET A 216 -15.89 -13.10 -1.88
CA MET A 216 -15.43 -12.60 -3.18
C MET A 216 -13.93 -12.81 -3.31
N LYS A 217 -13.51 -13.48 -4.40
CA LYS A 217 -12.13 -13.80 -4.75
C LYS A 217 -11.66 -13.12 -6.03
N ASN A 218 -10.37 -13.23 -6.30
CA ASN A 218 -9.72 -12.69 -7.51
C ASN A 218 -9.72 -11.16 -7.55
N ILE A 219 -9.39 -10.53 -6.43
CA ILE A 219 -9.35 -9.07 -6.31
C ILE A 219 -7.88 -8.62 -6.14
N ASN A 220 -7.33 -7.98 -7.17
CA ASN A 220 -5.90 -7.70 -7.27
C ASN A 220 -5.50 -6.26 -6.88
N SER A 221 -6.46 -5.41 -6.51
CA SER A 221 -6.16 -4.04 -6.07
C SER A 221 -7.20 -3.52 -5.10
N SER A 222 -6.83 -2.53 -4.29
CA SER A 222 -7.77 -1.88 -3.36
C SER A 222 -8.93 -1.20 -4.08
N GLN A 223 -8.71 -0.70 -5.29
CA GLN A 223 -9.79 -0.15 -6.12
C GLN A 223 -10.81 -1.23 -6.50
N TYR A 224 -10.34 -2.41 -6.90
CA TYR A 224 -11.23 -3.53 -7.23
C TYR A 224 -11.90 -4.12 -5.99
N VAL A 225 -11.27 -4.08 -4.82
CA VAL A 225 -11.92 -4.42 -3.54
C VAL A 225 -13.12 -3.50 -3.31
N ALA A 226 -12.95 -2.18 -3.47
CA ALA A 226 -14.05 -1.24 -3.31
C ALA A 226 -15.18 -1.49 -4.32
N GLN A 227 -14.85 -1.71 -5.59
CA GLN A 227 -15.85 -1.99 -6.65
C GLN A 227 -16.62 -3.30 -6.40
N ALA A 228 -15.91 -4.36 -5.99
CA ALA A 228 -16.51 -5.65 -5.68
C ALA A 228 -17.48 -5.54 -4.50
N ILE A 229 -17.10 -4.84 -3.44
CA ILE A 229 -17.96 -4.58 -2.27
C ILE A 229 -19.22 -3.81 -2.68
N GLU A 230 -19.09 -2.71 -3.41
CA GLU A 230 -20.25 -1.89 -3.82
C GLU A 230 -21.19 -2.66 -4.74
N TYR A 231 -20.65 -3.43 -5.68
CA TYR A 231 -21.48 -4.28 -6.55
C TYR A 231 -22.22 -5.36 -5.77
N GLU A 232 -21.52 -6.09 -4.91
CA GLU A 232 -22.08 -7.21 -4.16
C GLU A 232 -23.11 -6.73 -3.13
N TYR A 233 -22.87 -5.61 -2.47
CA TYR A 233 -23.83 -4.96 -1.59
C TYR A 233 -25.15 -4.66 -2.31
N LYS A 234 -25.05 -4.01 -3.47
CA LYS A 234 -26.21 -3.70 -4.28
C LYS A 234 -26.94 -4.97 -4.72
N ARG A 235 -26.23 -5.97 -5.20
CA ARG A 235 -26.80 -7.26 -5.64
C ARG A 235 -27.56 -7.95 -4.52
N GLN A 236 -26.97 -8.02 -3.30
CA GLN A 236 -27.62 -8.67 -2.16
C GLN A 236 -28.89 -7.94 -1.74
N VAL A 237 -28.85 -6.61 -1.63
CA VAL A 237 -30.06 -5.82 -1.29
C VAL A 237 -31.16 -5.99 -2.33
N GLU A 238 -30.82 -5.88 -3.63
CA GLU A 238 -31.79 -6.09 -4.73
C GLU A 238 -32.41 -7.49 -4.71
N THR A 239 -31.61 -8.52 -4.42
CA THR A 239 -32.09 -9.90 -4.30
C THR A 239 -33.09 -10.06 -3.14
N ILE A 240 -32.76 -9.50 -1.97
CA ILE A 240 -33.64 -9.59 -0.78
C ILE A 240 -34.95 -8.81 -1.01
N GLU A 241 -34.88 -7.61 -1.53
CA GLU A 241 -36.05 -6.75 -1.78
C GLU A 241 -36.97 -7.32 -2.87
N SER A 242 -36.44 -8.11 -3.81
CA SER A 242 -37.24 -8.85 -4.79
C SER A 242 -37.86 -10.15 -4.25
N GLY A 243 -37.67 -10.45 -2.94
CA GLY A 243 -38.17 -11.66 -2.29
C GLY A 243 -37.31 -12.90 -2.50
N GLY A 244 -36.11 -12.72 -3.07
CA GLY A 244 -35.10 -13.78 -3.23
C GLY A 244 -34.35 -14.05 -1.93
N ARG A 245 -33.45 -15.06 -1.96
CA ARG A 245 -32.59 -15.43 -0.84
C ARG A 245 -31.11 -15.39 -1.28
N ILE A 246 -30.25 -14.92 -0.38
CA ILE A 246 -28.81 -14.99 -0.56
C ILE A 246 -28.36 -16.40 -0.22
N VAL A 247 -27.50 -16.96 -1.09
CA VAL A 247 -26.88 -18.28 -0.89
C VAL A 247 -25.44 -18.05 -0.43
N GLN A 248 -24.96 -18.85 0.53
CA GLN A 248 -23.58 -18.85 0.95
C GLN A 248 -22.71 -19.48 -0.15
N GLU A 249 -21.97 -18.65 -0.85
CA GLU A 249 -21.19 -19.06 -2.03
C GLU A 249 -19.90 -18.26 -2.18
N THR A 250 -18.93 -18.83 -2.90
CA THR A 250 -17.76 -18.12 -3.39
C THR A 250 -18.09 -17.52 -4.75
N ARG A 251 -17.73 -16.24 -4.93
CA ARG A 251 -17.94 -15.47 -6.16
C ARG A 251 -16.61 -14.93 -6.69
N LYS A 252 -16.44 -14.98 -8.00
CA LYS A 252 -15.31 -14.36 -8.69
C LYS A 252 -15.67 -12.92 -9.06
N PHE A 253 -14.81 -11.97 -8.72
CA PHE A 253 -14.93 -10.62 -9.26
C PHE A 253 -14.29 -10.55 -10.65
N ASP A 254 -15.01 -9.99 -11.59
CA ASP A 254 -14.58 -9.75 -12.96
C ASP A 254 -14.26 -8.26 -13.13
N GLN A 255 -12.99 -7.98 -13.39
CA GLN A 255 -12.46 -6.62 -13.48
C GLN A 255 -12.94 -5.86 -14.73
N GLU A 256 -13.24 -6.57 -15.82
CA GLU A 256 -13.71 -5.97 -17.08
C GLU A 256 -15.15 -5.50 -16.97
N THR A 257 -16.00 -6.34 -16.37
CA THR A 257 -17.42 -6.03 -16.22
C THR A 257 -17.77 -5.31 -14.92
N GLY A 258 -16.86 -5.33 -13.93
CA GLY A 258 -17.09 -4.81 -12.59
C GLY A 258 -18.16 -5.59 -11.80
N LYS A 259 -18.39 -6.86 -12.13
CA LYS A 259 -19.44 -7.71 -11.54
C LYS A 259 -18.87 -8.93 -10.84
N THR A 260 -19.68 -9.53 -9.97
CA THR A 260 -19.35 -10.81 -9.34
C THR A 260 -20.18 -11.95 -9.97
N TYR A 261 -19.55 -13.12 -10.12
CA TYR A 261 -20.19 -14.33 -10.67
C TYR A 261 -19.99 -15.49 -9.71
N ALA A 262 -21.05 -16.29 -9.49
CA ALA A 262 -20.97 -17.49 -8.66
C ALA A 262 -19.96 -18.49 -9.26
N MET A 263 -19.10 -19.04 -8.41
CA MET A 263 -18.16 -20.09 -8.78
C MET A 263 -18.60 -21.45 -8.26
N ARG A 264 -18.79 -21.57 -6.95
CA ARG A 264 -19.21 -22.80 -6.27
C ARG A 264 -19.92 -22.44 -4.96
N THR A 265 -20.70 -23.36 -4.44
CA THR A 265 -21.20 -23.27 -3.07
C THR A 265 -20.04 -23.47 -2.09
N LYS A 266 -20.04 -22.74 -0.98
CA LYS A 266 -18.94 -22.79 -0.02
C LYS A 266 -19.00 -24.10 0.79
N GLU A 267 -17.85 -24.79 0.87
CA GLU A 267 -17.67 -25.92 1.77
C GLU A 267 -17.59 -25.47 3.21
N ASN A 268 -18.09 -26.27 4.15
CA ASN A 268 -17.98 -25.98 5.57
C ASN A 268 -16.60 -26.37 6.11
N ALA A 269 -16.15 -25.77 7.22
CA ALA A 269 -14.88 -26.13 7.87
C ALA A 269 -14.78 -27.61 8.21
N ASN A 270 -15.89 -28.25 8.52
CA ASN A 270 -15.97 -29.71 8.80
C ASN A 270 -15.60 -30.57 7.58
N ASP A 271 -15.75 -30.06 6.37
CA ASP A 271 -15.42 -30.78 5.15
C ASP A 271 -13.90 -30.94 4.96
N TYR A 272 -13.09 -30.05 5.56
CA TYR A 272 -11.64 -30.12 5.53
C TYR A 272 -11.04 -31.12 6.50
N ARG A 273 -11.78 -31.64 7.43
CA ARG A 273 -11.33 -32.69 8.39
C ARG A 273 -9.97 -32.38 8.98
N TYR A 274 -9.83 -31.17 9.56
CA TYR A 274 -8.59 -30.75 10.21
C TYR A 274 -8.12 -31.72 11.29
N PHE A 275 -6.82 -31.99 11.30
CA PHE A 275 -6.15 -32.71 12.39
C PHE A 275 -4.68 -32.24 12.48
N PRO A 276 -4.04 -32.38 13.67
CA PRO A 276 -2.63 -32.00 13.84
C PRO A 276 -1.73 -32.75 12.87
N ASP A 277 -0.78 -32.05 12.22
CA ASP A 277 0.22 -32.71 11.38
C ASP A 277 1.14 -33.57 12.23
N PRO A 278 1.19 -34.91 12.04
CA PRO A 278 1.97 -35.81 12.90
C PRO A 278 3.48 -35.69 12.67
N ASP A 279 3.91 -35.08 11.59
CA ASP A 279 5.32 -34.95 11.22
C ASP A 279 5.95 -33.63 11.71
N LEU A 280 5.13 -32.72 12.23
CA LEU A 280 5.58 -31.40 12.71
C LEU A 280 5.45 -31.32 14.24
N PRO A 281 6.53 -30.97 14.96
CA PRO A 281 6.45 -30.69 16.39
C PRO A 281 5.63 -29.43 16.65
N PRO A 282 5.03 -29.28 17.83
CA PRO A 282 4.42 -28.03 18.26
C PRO A 282 5.39 -26.85 18.20
N ILE A 283 4.83 -25.66 18.08
CA ILE A 283 5.54 -24.39 18.19
C ILE A 283 5.43 -23.95 19.64
N GLU A 284 6.55 -23.82 20.31
CA GLU A 284 6.63 -23.34 21.71
C GLU A 284 7.45 -22.04 21.74
N LEU A 285 6.90 -20.99 22.35
CA LEU A 285 7.50 -19.67 22.49
C LEU A 285 7.52 -19.25 23.95
N THR A 286 8.67 -18.82 24.42
CA THR A 286 8.82 -18.21 25.74
C THR A 286 8.54 -16.71 25.70
N ASP A 287 8.32 -16.08 26.87
CA ASP A 287 8.23 -14.61 26.94
C ASP A 287 9.50 -13.94 26.44
N ASP A 288 10.68 -14.51 26.69
CA ASP A 288 11.95 -13.96 26.19
C ASP A 288 12.04 -14.01 24.66
N ASP A 289 11.53 -15.06 24.01
CA ASP A 289 11.46 -15.15 22.54
C ASP A 289 10.57 -14.04 21.98
N ILE A 290 9.40 -13.83 22.59
CA ILE A 290 8.44 -12.81 22.16
C ILE A 290 9.02 -11.40 22.34
N LEU A 291 9.58 -11.08 23.53
CA LEU A 291 10.20 -9.79 23.80
C LEU A 291 11.38 -9.49 22.88
N LYS A 292 12.18 -10.51 22.56
CA LYS A 292 13.26 -10.37 21.60
C LYS A 292 12.72 -9.98 20.22
N LEU A 293 11.70 -10.67 19.71
CA LEU A 293 11.10 -10.39 18.41
C LEU A 293 10.41 -9.02 18.39
N GLU A 294 9.80 -8.60 19.50
CA GLU A 294 9.23 -7.26 19.65
C GLU A 294 10.31 -6.18 19.51
N SER A 295 11.47 -6.37 20.14
CA SER A 295 12.60 -5.42 20.05
C SER A 295 13.21 -5.32 18.65
N GLU A 296 12.98 -6.30 17.79
CA GLU A 296 13.45 -6.31 16.40
C GLU A 296 12.46 -5.63 15.44
N ILE A 297 11.23 -5.32 15.88
CA ILE A 297 10.27 -4.52 15.11
C ILE A 297 10.72 -3.07 15.17
N GLY A 298 10.97 -2.47 14.01
CA GLY A 298 11.31 -1.06 13.92
C GLY A 298 10.14 -0.14 14.26
N GLU A 299 10.37 1.17 14.16
CA GLU A 299 9.33 2.19 14.36
C GLU A 299 8.17 1.99 13.38
N LEU A 300 6.96 1.75 13.89
CA LEU A 300 5.77 1.50 13.08
C LEU A 300 5.21 2.80 12.46
N PRO A 301 4.38 2.71 11.41
CA PRO A 301 3.91 3.87 10.66
C PRO A 301 3.24 4.95 11.51
N ASP A 302 2.45 4.58 12.51
CA ASP A 302 1.72 5.54 13.36
C ASP A 302 2.66 6.34 14.26
N GLU A 303 3.64 5.69 14.86
CA GLU A 303 4.67 6.32 15.68
C GLU A 303 5.50 7.29 14.81
N ARG A 304 5.89 6.82 13.64
CA ARG A 304 6.68 7.59 12.69
C ARG A 304 5.89 8.78 12.12
N LYS A 305 4.58 8.62 11.93
CA LYS A 305 3.68 9.72 11.55
C LYS A 305 3.66 10.82 12.61
N GLN A 306 3.51 10.43 13.88
CA GLN A 306 3.56 11.39 14.99
C GLN A 306 4.91 12.11 15.05
N LYS A 307 6.01 11.40 14.86
CA LYS A 307 7.35 11.97 14.75
C LYS A 307 7.45 12.96 13.59
N PHE A 308 6.97 12.62 12.39
CA PHE A 308 7.02 13.50 11.21
C PHE A 308 6.23 14.78 11.44
N MET A 309 5.04 14.69 11.99
CA MET A 309 4.23 15.86 12.33
C MET A 309 4.87 16.73 13.42
N LYS A 310 5.39 16.10 14.48
CA LYS A 310 5.94 16.82 15.64
C LYS A 310 7.34 17.39 15.39
N THR A 311 8.22 16.61 14.76
CA THR A 311 9.64 16.97 14.59
C THR A 311 9.87 17.82 13.35
N TYR A 312 9.19 17.47 12.24
CA TYR A 312 9.38 18.15 10.94
C TYR A 312 8.25 19.12 10.59
N GLY A 313 7.23 19.24 11.44
CA GLY A 313 6.11 20.16 11.21
C GLY A 313 5.28 19.83 9.96
N LEU A 314 5.27 18.57 9.51
CA LEU A 314 4.51 18.14 8.35
C LEU A 314 3.03 18.00 8.68
N THR A 315 2.17 18.16 7.66
CA THR A 315 0.74 17.85 7.81
C THR A 315 0.53 16.33 7.88
N ALA A 316 -0.64 15.91 8.38
CA ALA A 316 -1.00 14.50 8.36
C ALA A 316 -0.97 13.92 6.94
N TYR A 317 -1.45 14.68 5.95
CA TYR A 317 -1.44 14.30 4.54
C TYR A 317 -0.01 14.09 4.00
N ASP A 318 0.91 15.02 4.25
CA ASP A 318 2.30 14.89 3.82
C ASP A 318 2.98 13.68 4.47
N SER A 319 2.72 13.49 5.77
CA SER A 319 3.26 12.37 6.53
C SER A 319 2.76 11.04 5.98
N ASP A 320 1.45 10.90 5.74
CA ASP A 320 0.87 9.68 5.15
C ASP A 320 1.46 9.37 3.78
N ALA A 321 1.64 10.38 2.93
CA ALA A 321 2.26 10.19 1.61
C ALA A 321 3.70 9.67 1.70
N LEU A 322 4.50 10.21 2.62
CA LEU A 322 5.89 9.78 2.83
C LEU A 322 6.01 8.40 3.50
N LEU A 323 4.99 7.98 4.24
CA LEU A 323 5.00 6.73 5.01
C LEU A 323 4.40 5.54 4.26
N THR A 324 4.01 5.70 2.99
CA THR A 324 3.49 4.60 2.17
C THR A 324 4.52 3.50 1.90
N ASP A 325 5.82 3.84 1.98
CA ASP A 325 6.94 2.95 1.79
C ASP A 325 8.06 3.25 2.81
N PRO A 326 8.57 2.23 3.54
CA PRO A 326 9.66 2.42 4.51
C PRO A 326 10.92 3.04 3.92
N ALA A 327 11.29 2.67 2.68
CA ALA A 327 12.48 3.19 2.02
C ALA A 327 12.33 4.68 1.68
N MET A 328 11.12 5.10 1.30
CA MET A 328 10.80 6.52 1.07
C MET A 328 10.89 7.33 2.36
N ALA A 329 10.33 6.82 3.45
CA ALA A 329 10.42 7.45 4.75
C ALA A 329 11.86 7.56 5.26
N ASN A 330 12.67 6.52 5.08
CA ASN A 330 14.08 6.52 5.44
C ASN A 330 14.87 7.55 4.63
N TYR A 331 14.63 7.63 3.32
CA TYR A 331 15.28 8.60 2.47
C TYR A 331 14.87 10.04 2.84
N PHE A 332 13.59 10.28 3.17
CA PHE A 332 13.15 11.58 3.69
C PHE A 332 13.90 11.97 4.96
N GLU A 333 14.03 11.08 5.93
CA GLU A 333 14.76 11.36 7.17
C GLU A 333 16.25 11.62 6.92
N GLU A 334 16.85 10.93 5.93
CA GLU A 334 18.22 11.18 5.55
C GLU A 334 18.37 12.59 4.94
N VAL A 335 17.47 13.00 4.05
CA VAL A 335 17.45 14.37 3.50
C VAL A 335 17.25 15.41 4.62
N ALA A 336 16.36 15.13 5.57
CA ALA A 336 16.04 16.02 6.68
C ALA A 336 17.23 16.29 7.64
N LYS A 337 18.27 15.46 7.63
CA LYS A 337 19.52 15.73 8.38
C LYS A 337 20.32 16.90 7.82
N HIS A 338 20.12 17.24 6.53
CA HIS A 338 20.92 18.21 5.79
C HIS A 338 20.21 19.52 5.48
N THR A 339 18.94 19.67 5.86
CA THR A 339 18.16 20.90 5.65
C THR A 339 17.08 21.06 6.70
N THR A 340 16.60 22.29 6.89
CA THR A 340 15.43 22.60 7.75
C THR A 340 14.17 22.89 6.94
N TYR A 341 14.24 22.85 5.62
CA TYR A 341 13.11 23.13 4.71
C TYR A 341 12.25 21.87 4.48
N TYR A 342 11.82 21.20 5.57
CA TYR A 342 11.14 19.91 5.55
C TYR A 342 9.90 19.87 4.67
N LYS A 343 9.08 20.93 4.68
CA LYS A 343 7.88 21.00 3.83
C LYS A 343 8.23 21.06 2.33
N ILE A 344 9.32 21.73 1.98
CA ILE A 344 9.81 21.78 0.60
C ILE A 344 10.31 20.41 0.18
N VAL A 345 11.04 19.72 1.06
CA VAL A 345 11.46 18.34 0.82
C VAL A 345 10.24 17.45 0.58
N ALA A 346 9.23 17.48 1.45
CA ALA A 346 8.00 16.71 1.28
C ALA A 346 7.30 17.00 -0.07
N ASN A 347 7.28 18.27 -0.50
CA ASN A 347 6.74 18.64 -1.81
C ASN A 347 7.57 18.05 -2.97
N ILE A 348 8.92 18.04 -2.90
CA ILE A 348 9.77 17.40 -3.93
C ILE A 348 9.46 15.89 -3.99
N PHE A 349 9.24 15.24 -2.85
CA PHE A 349 8.85 13.83 -2.81
C PHE A 349 7.53 13.59 -3.54
N THR A 350 6.49 14.32 -3.21
CA THR A 350 5.14 14.10 -3.75
C THR A 350 5.02 14.50 -5.23
N THR A 351 5.78 15.50 -5.69
CA THR A 351 5.69 15.99 -7.06
C THR A 351 6.69 15.37 -8.03
N GLU A 352 7.93 15.15 -7.59
CA GLU A 352 9.00 14.70 -8.49
C GLU A 352 9.44 13.26 -8.22
N ILE A 353 9.73 12.90 -6.97
CA ILE A 353 10.27 11.56 -6.66
C ILE A 353 9.22 10.49 -6.94
N MET A 354 8.00 10.63 -6.42
CA MET A 354 6.93 9.64 -6.65
C MET A 354 6.57 9.49 -8.14
N ARG A 355 6.63 10.58 -8.89
CA ARG A 355 6.40 10.54 -10.34
C ARG A 355 7.48 9.76 -11.11
N LEU A 356 8.73 9.80 -10.62
CA LEU A 356 9.89 9.18 -11.29
C LEU A 356 10.16 7.75 -10.80
N SER A 357 9.85 7.41 -9.54
CA SER A 357 10.06 6.09 -8.93
C SER A 357 9.17 4.97 -9.49
N LYS A 358 8.07 5.29 -10.15
CA LYS A 358 7.08 4.31 -10.65
C LYS A 358 6.46 3.46 -9.52
N GLU A 359 6.57 2.11 -9.60
CA GLU A 359 5.91 1.17 -8.69
C GLU A 359 6.63 1.01 -7.33
N ASP A 360 7.94 0.79 -7.35
CA ASP A 360 8.76 0.64 -6.13
C ASP A 360 9.53 1.93 -5.87
N PHE A 361 9.66 2.33 -4.60
CA PHE A 361 10.45 3.51 -4.26
C PHE A 361 11.92 3.31 -4.65
N PHE A 362 12.40 4.23 -5.48
CA PHE A 362 13.79 4.33 -5.87
C PHE A 362 14.15 5.79 -6.08
N CYS A 363 15.23 6.23 -5.48
CA CYS A 363 15.79 7.57 -5.74
C CYS A 363 17.31 7.48 -5.94
N PRO A 364 17.83 7.75 -7.15
CA PRO A 364 19.25 7.70 -7.44
C PRO A 364 20.02 8.95 -6.96
N VAL A 365 19.29 9.99 -6.54
CA VAL A 365 19.86 11.26 -6.07
C VAL A 365 20.32 11.12 -4.63
N LYS A 366 21.50 11.59 -4.30
CA LYS A 366 21.97 11.60 -2.91
C LYS A 366 21.13 12.53 -2.04
N ALA A 367 20.87 12.11 -0.81
CA ALA A 367 20.08 12.88 0.16
C ALA A 367 20.61 14.31 0.36
N GLU A 368 21.93 14.48 0.46
CA GLU A 368 22.58 15.79 0.57
C GLU A 368 22.26 16.71 -0.61
N ASN A 369 22.25 16.18 -1.85
CA ASN A 369 21.95 16.98 -3.04
C ASN A 369 20.47 17.34 -3.13
N THR A 370 19.56 16.46 -2.72
CA THR A 370 18.15 16.78 -2.57
C THR A 370 17.92 17.86 -1.51
N ALA A 371 18.64 17.80 -0.40
CA ALA A 371 18.59 18.81 0.66
C ALA A 371 19.12 20.18 0.19
N LYS A 372 20.25 20.20 -0.54
CA LYS A 372 20.78 21.43 -1.14
C LYS A 372 19.79 22.05 -2.12
N LEU A 373 19.13 21.25 -2.95
CA LEU A 373 18.11 21.72 -3.88
C LEU A 373 16.90 22.33 -3.14
N ALA A 374 16.45 21.69 -2.06
CA ALA A 374 15.36 22.19 -1.22
C ALA A 374 15.76 23.51 -0.52
N THR A 375 17.00 23.64 -0.08
CA THR A 375 17.57 24.86 0.54
C THR A 375 17.62 25.99 -0.47
N LEU A 376 18.15 25.77 -1.68
CA LEU A 376 18.19 26.78 -2.75
C LEU A 376 16.79 27.33 -3.07
N PHE A 377 15.77 26.48 -3.05
CA PHE A 377 14.39 26.90 -3.26
C PHE A 377 13.82 27.63 -2.03
N GLY A 378 14.08 27.15 -0.82
CA GLY A 378 13.63 27.77 0.43
C GLY A 378 14.22 29.15 0.66
N GLU A 379 15.47 29.37 0.26
CA GLU A 379 16.17 30.65 0.27
C GLU A 379 15.83 31.56 -0.92
N GLN A 380 14.88 31.13 -1.78
CA GLN A 380 14.46 31.86 -2.97
C GLN A 380 15.61 32.15 -3.97
N ILE A 381 16.66 31.32 -3.97
CA ILE A 381 17.76 31.40 -4.94
C ILE A 381 17.31 30.87 -6.30
N ILE A 382 16.44 29.88 -6.31
CA ILE A 382 15.84 29.30 -7.52
C ILE A 382 14.31 29.23 -7.38
N ASN A 383 13.60 29.14 -8.51
CA ASN A 383 12.15 28.97 -8.54
C ASN A 383 11.73 27.49 -8.71
N SER A 384 10.43 27.20 -8.60
CA SER A 384 9.87 25.84 -8.71
C SER A 384 10.14 25.18 -10.07
N SER A 385 10.18 25.94 -11.16
CA SER A 385 10.52 25.42 -12.50
C SER A 385 11.95 24.93 -12.56
N THR A 386 12.88 25.68 -11.95
CA THR A 386 14.30 25.32 -11.85
C THR A 386 14.50 24.10 -10.95
N VAL A 387 13.75 23.98 -9.83
CA VAL A 387 13.75 22.76 -8.99
C VAL A 387 13.41 21.53 -9.82
N LYS A 388 12.31 21.59 -10.57
CA LYS A 388 11.85 20.48 -11.40
C LYS A 388 12.88 20.11 -12.48
N GLN A 389 13.44 21.12 -13.15
CA GLN A 389 14.47 20.92 -14.19
C GLN A 389 15.74 20.28 -13.61
N LEU A 390 16.26 20.82 -12.52
CA LEU A 390 17.48 20.31 -11.87
C LEU A 390 17.25 18.91 -11.31
N PHE A 391 16.13 18.67 -10.61
CA PHE A 391 15.84 17.35 -10.06
C PHE A 391 15.70 16.29 -11.15
N GLY A 392 15.04 16.60 -12.27
CA GLY A 392 14.95 15.69 -13.41
C GLY A 392 16.32 15.33 -14.02
N ARG A 393 17.26 16.28 -14.04
CA ARG A 393 18.65 16.02 -14.48
C ARG A 393 19.44 15.22 -13.46
N MET A 394 19.30 15.55 -12.16
CA MET A 394 19.91 14.81 -11.05
C MET A 394 19.45 13.35 -11.01
N TRP A 395 18.19 13.11 -11.36
CA TRP A 395 17.63 11.75 -11.48
C TRP A 395 18.38 10.89 -12.51
N MET A 396 18.76 11.49 -13.63
CA MET A 396 19.53 10.79 -14.69
C MET A 396 21.01 10.60 -14.32
N LYS A 397 21.56 11.58 -13.64
CA LYS A 397 22.95 11.56 -13.16
C LYS A 397 23.07 12.54 -12.00
N ASP A 398 23.36 12.03 -10.81
CA ASP A 398 23.49 12.83 -9.60
C ASP A 398 24.65 13.83 -9.70
N PHE A 399 24.43 15.06 -9.26
CA PHE A 399 25.41 16.15 -9.20
C PHE A 399 25.04 17.17 -8.13
N ASP A 400 25.97 18.05 -7.76
CA ASP A 400 25.75 19.13 -6.82
C ASP A 400 24.90 20.25 -7.46
N PRO A 401 23.65 20.50 -6.98
CA PRO A 401 22.79 21.52 -7.55
C PRO A 401 23.29 22.95 -7.33
N VAL A 402 24.10 23.21 -6.28
CA VAL A 402 24.66 24.54 -6.01
C VAL A 402 25.65 24.91 -7.12
N GLU A 403 26.58 24.01 -7.43
CA GLU A 403 27.52 24.24 -8.51
C GLU A 403 26.83 24.43 -9.88
N ALA A 404 25.75 23.66 -10.12
CA ALA A 404 25.00 23.80 -11.38
C ALA A 404 24.30 25.16 -11.49
N VAL A 405 23.70 25.65 -10.39
CA VAL A 405 23.05 26.97 -10.34
C VAL A 405 24.06 28.09 -10.60
N GLU A 406 25.25 28.01 -10.00
CA GLU A 406 26.31 29.01 -10.21
C GLU A 406 26.85 28.98 -11.64
N LYS A 407 27.25 27.82 -12.15
CA LYS A 407 27.83 27.68 -13.50
C LYS A 407 26.90 28.07 -14.63
N GLU A 408 25.60 27.74 -14.48
CA GLU A 408 24.60 27.95 -15.53
C GLU A 408 23.81 29.26 -15.34
N GLY A 409 24.10 30.01 -14.27
CA GLY A 409 23.44 31.26 -13.95
C GLY A 409 21.92 31.08 -13.80
N LEU A 410 21.50 30.02 -13.07
CA LEU A 410 20.09 29.67 -12.86
C LEU A 410 19.47 30.39 -11.66
N ALA A 411 20.23 31.23 -10.99
CA ALA A 411 19.74 32.01 -9.87
C ALA A 411 18.59 32.93 -10.28
N GLN A 412 17.60 33.01 -9.41
CA GLN A 412 16.41 33.85 -9.55
C GLN A 412 16.79 35.33 -9.41
N ILE A 413 16.18 36.20 -10.22
CA ILE A 413 16.34 37.65 -10.12
C ILE A 413 15.42 38.13 -9.00
N ASN A 414 16.00 38.53 -7.85
CA ASN A 414 15.30 39.04 -6.69
C ASN A 414 15.46 40.56 -6.51
N ASP A 415 16.35 41.18 -7.28
CA ASP A 415 16.59 42.62 -7.22
C ASP A 415 15.35 43.39 -7.62
N ARG A 416 14.80 44.15 -6.66
CA ARG A 416 13.54 44.87 -6.81
C ARG A 416 13.62 45.96 -7.89
N GLU A 417 14.76 46.64 -8.04
CA GLU A 417 14.92 47.69 -9.07
C GLU A 417 14.90 47.08 -10.45
N VAL A 418 15.58 45.94 -10.64
CA VAL A 418 15.58 45.20 -11.89
C VAL A 418 14.16 44.70 -12.24
N LEU A 419 13.46 44.14 -11.25
CA LEU A 419 12.10 43.64 -11.44
C LEU A 419 11.11 44.77 -11.76
N VAL A 420 11.24 45.94 -11.16
CA VAL A 420 10.44 47.14 -11.45
C VAL A 420 10.69 47.59 -12.90
N ALA A 421 11.94 47.66 -13.34
CA ALA A 421 12.27 48.02 -14.71
C ALA A 421 11.64 47.06 -15.74
N ILE A 422 11.71 45.73 -15.46
CA ILE A 422 11.08 44.70 -16.31
C ILE A 422 9.55 44.90 -16.38
N VAL A 423 8.91 45.15 -15.24
CA VAL A 423 7.45 45.39 -15.17
C VAL A 423 7.09 46.64 -15.94
N GLU A 424 7.83 47.73 -15.83
CA GLU A 424 7.59 48.97 -16.57
C GLU A 424 7.69 48.78 -18.10
N ASP A 425 8.67 48.01 -18.58
CA ASP A 425 8.82 47.68 -20.00
C ASP A 425 7.66 46.81 -20.52
N VAL A 426 7.20 45.86 -19.71
CA VAL A 426 6.00 45.06 -20.05
C VAL A 426 4.76 45.94 -20.11
N LEU A 427 4.55 46.82 -19.17
CA LEU A 427 3.39 47.71 -19.12
C LEU A 427 3.40 48.68 -20.28
N LYS A 428 4.53 49.32 -20.62
CA LYS A 428 4.69 50.18 -21.77
C LYS A 428 4.29 49.49 -23.08
N SER A 429 4.59 48.22 -23.23
CA SER A 429 4.34 47.42 -24.44
C SER A 429 2.99 46.68 -24.47
N SER A 430 2.14 46.85 -23.43
CA SER A 430 0.96 45.98 -23.23
C SER A 430 -0.31 46.73 -22.85
N GLU A 431 -0.53 47.92 -23.44
CA GLU A 431 -1.67 48.82 -23.12
C GLU A 431 -3.04 48.13 -23.24
N LYS A 432 -3.20 47.25 -24.24
CA LYS A 432 -4.42 46.45 -24.41
C LYS A 432 -4.67 45.51 -23.23
N LEU A 433 -3.64 44.83 -22.73
CA LEU A 433 -3.76 43.90 -21.60
C LEU A 433 -4.06 44.64 -20.29
N ILE A 434 -3.51 45.83 -20.11
CA ILE A 434 -3.81 46.70 -18.95
C ILE A 434 -5.29 47.10 -18.96
N ASN A 435 -5.82 47.52 -20.10
CA ASN A 435 -7.23 47.89 -20.26
C ASN A 435 -8.15 46.67 -20.05
N ASP A 436 -7.78 45.51 -20.56
CA ASP A 436 -8.52 44.26 -20.37
C ASP A 436 -8.56 43.85 -18.89
N TYR A 437 -7.45 43.97 -18.15
CA TYR A 437 -7.40 43.71 -16.73
C TYR A 437 -8.25 44.66 -15.89
N ARG A 438 -8.16 45.99 -16.19
CA ARG A 438 -8.98 47.02 -15.54
C ARG A 438 -10.48 46.84 -15.79
N ASN A 439 -10.85 46.19 -16.91
CA ASN A 439 -12.22 45.79 -17.23
C ASN A 439 -12.62 44.42 -16.67
N GLY A 440 -11.85 43.86 -15.71
CA GLY A 440 -12.19 42.65 -14.96
C GLY A 440 -11.78 41.32 -15.62
N LYS A 441 -10.94 41.34 -16.66
CA LYS A 441 -10.44 40.10 -17.29
C LYS A 441 -9.18 39.61 -16.60
N GLU A 442 -9.32 38.71 -15.64
CA GLU A 442 -8.18 38.15 -14.84
C GLU A 442 -7.10 37.49 -15.71
N LYS A 443 -7.47 36.85 -16.82
CA LYS A 443 -6.51 36.27 -17.80
C LYS A 443 -5.51 37.27 -18.37
N ALA A 444 -5.85 38.56 -18.41
CA ALA A 444 -4.93 39.60 -18.86
C ALA A 444 -3.75 39.79 -17.88
N PHE A 445 -3.98 39.59 -16.56
CA PHE A 445 -2.91 39.60 -15.58
C PHE A 445 -1.93 38.45 -15.79
N GLU A 446 -2.45 37.24 -16.04
CA GLU A 446 -1.61 36.09 -16.35
C GLU A 446 -0.76 36.29 -17.61
N ALA A 447 -1.33 36.93 -18.61
CA ALA A 447 -0.60 37.30 -19.85
C ALA A 447 0.51 38.32 -19.60
N LEU A 448 0.29 39.34 -18.73
CA LEU A 448 1.32 40.28 -18.30
C LEU A 448 2.44 39.60 -17.54
N MET A 449 2.08 38.71 -16.61
CA MET A 449 3.03 37.86 -15.87
C MET A 449 3.87 37.00 -16.84
N GLY A 450 3.23 36.34 -17.80
CA GLY A 450 3.91 35.53 -18.81
C GLY A 450 4.92 36.33 -19.64
N LYS A 451 4.60 37.59 -20.00
CA LYS A 451 5.54 38.48 -20.71
C LYS A 451 6.73 38.89 -19.83
N ALA A 452 6.50 39.25 -18.55
CA ALA A 452 7.56 39.58 -17.61
C ALA A 452 8.50 38.43 -17.38
N MET A 453 7.94 37.21 -17.18
CA MET A 453 8.71 35.97 -17.08
C MET A 453 9.48 35.66 -18.36
N GLY A 454 8.88 35.89 -19.52
CA GLY A 454 9.54 35.70 -20.85
C GLY A 454 10.77 36.56 -21.03
N LEU A 455 10.72 37.85 -20.66
CA LEU A 455 11.85 38.79 -20.76
C LEU A 455 13.04 38.37 -19.88
N THR A 456 12.80 37.62 -18.82
CA THR A 456 13.84 37.12 -17.92
C THR A 456 14.21 35.67 -18.18
N SER A 457 13.70 35.06 -19.24
CA SER A 457 13.85 33.63 -19.53
C SER A 457 13.41 32.76 -18.34
N GLY A 458 12.35 33.17 -17.61
CA GLY A 458 11.82 32.48 -16.47
C GLY A 458 12.59 32.67 -15.14
N LYS A 459 13.57 33.57 -15.10
CA LYS A 459 14.44 33.77 -13.90
C LYS A 459 13.91 34.83 -12.91
N ALA A 460 12.93 35.66 -13.28
CA ALA A 460 12.38 36.63 -12.32
C ALA A 460 11.64 35.95 -11.19
N ASN A 461 11.68 36.54 -9.99
CA ASN A 461 10.89 36.06 -8.85
C ASN A 461 9.39 36.28 -9.11
N PRO A 462 8.59 35.20 -9.27
CA PRO A 462 7.18 35.34 -9.61
C PRO A 462 6.37 36.05 -8.54
N VAL A 463 6.71 35.85 -7.26
CA VAL A 463 6.00 36.47 -6.13
C VAL A 463 6.23 37.98 -6.11
N ALA A 464 7.48 38.39 -6.29
CA ALA A 464 7.83 39.80 -6.35
C ALA A 464 7.24 40.48 -7.60
N LEU A 465 7.23 39.80 -8.75
CA LEU A 465 6.59 40.30 -9.96
C LEU A 465 5.08 40.52 -9.78
N VAL A 466 4.37 39.57 -9.14
CA VAL A 466 2.94 39.69 -8.83
C VAL A 466 2.69 40.94 -7.97
N GLU A 467 3.49 41.13 -6.92
CA GLU A 467 3.36 42.29 -6.05
C GLU A 467 3.58 43.60 -6.82
N ILE A 468 4.66 43.67 -7.60
CA ILE A 468 5.01 44.88 -8.36
C ILE A 468 3.95 45.17 -9.44
N LEU A 469 3.48 44.16 -10.18
CA LEU A 469 2.43 44.33 -11.19
C LEU A 469 1.11 44.80 -10.56
N LYS A 470 0.67 44.21 -9.43
CA LYS A 470 -0.56 44.64 -8.74
C LYS A 470 -0.49 46.07 -8.24
N ASN A 471 0.69 46.52 -7.81
CA ASN A 471 0.88 47.91 -7.33
C ASN A 471 0.95 48.94 -8.46
N ARG A 472 1.12 48.49 -9.71
CA ARG A 472 1.27 49.39 -10.91
C ARG A 472 0.08 49.35 -11.85
N LEU A 473 -0.85 48.41 -11.71
CA LEU A 473 -2.10 48.26 -12.50
C LEU A 473 -3.29 48.92 -11.80
#